data_9bce4bb297fcab9abf4f4b731f2cd92b
#
_entry.id   9bce4bb297fcab9abf4f4b731f2cd92b
#
_cell.length_a   1.000
_cell.length_b   1.000
_cell.length_c   1.000
_cell.angle_alpha   90.00
_cell.angle_beta   90.00
_cell.angle_gamma   90.00
#
_symmetry.space_group_name_H-M   'P 1'
#
loop_
_entity.id
_entity.type
_entity.pdbx_description
1 polymer ?
#
loop_
_entity_poly.entity_id
_entity_poly.type
_entity_poly.pdbx_seq_one_letter_code
_entity_poly.pdbx_strand_id
1 'polypeptide(L)'
;MKHSVQRVIDIDAESGPVGLLANIDMIETKGEDQVIFHLKTPDATFPYKLATPAAGIVPKAQYPAKAARKGFQVDGSGPYTMKPEVEDGRVVRIAFEKNPSYKGELKVLNDKVEMDLFPDTGAMGKALDEKKIHLMTRAMSPEQAHEMLVSPKEGVDLTELPGLAISYLGFNTKDPVVTKPVRQAMAQIIDRGQIAGKVYGTTAEPLYSLIPSSIAGHTNAFFNKYGEPSTAKAAKILDKAGVETPVKFTLHYTSDHYGPATAEEFKAIQQQLNASGLFKVSVRGEEWSTYRPEQKRGDYAAYGMGWFPDFPDPDNYTAPFLDANNFLNSPYRSREAEKVLIPQSRRAADRTAAADAYEKLQDIVADDVPVLPIWQGKQYVASRDGIAGVERSVSATSELQLWELNRPNA
;
A
#
# COMPACT_ATOMS: atom_id res chain seq x y z
N MET A 1 -24.46 12.82 3.76
CA MET A 1 -23.00 13.04 3.72
C MET A 1 -22.43 13.53 5.05
N LYS A 2 -22.85 14.69 5.62
CA LYS A 2 -22.31 15.17 6.92
C LYS A 2 -22.27 14.09 8.00
N HIS A 3 -23.37 13.38 8.25
CA HIS A 3 -23.46 12.30 9.24
C HIS A 3 -22.39 11.22 8.99
N SER A 4 -22.22 10.78 7.74
CA SER A 4 -21.30 9.68 7.40
C SER A 4 -19.84 10.05 7.65
N VAL A 5 -19.41 11.22 7.21
CA VAL A 5 -18.04 11.70 7.38
C VAL A 5 -17.77 12.08 8.85
N GLN A 6 -18.68 12.84 9.49
CA GLN A 6 -18.55 13.21 10.90
C GLN A 6 -18.46 11.99 11.81
N ARG A 7 -19.23 10.95 11.50
CA ARG A 7 -19.22 9.69 12.23
C ARG A 7 -17.85 9.01 12.23
N VAL A 8 -17.11 9.03 11.12
CA VAL A 8 -15.74 8.46 11.06
C VAL A 8 -14.81 9.24 11.98
N ILE A 9 -14.93 10.57 11.99
CA ILE A 9 -14.16 11.45 12.88
C ILE A 9 -14.53 11.19 14.36
N ASP A 10 -15.81 11.09 14.67
CA ASP A 10 -16.30 10.95 16.05
C ASP A 10 -16.02 9.56 16.66
N ILE A 11 -15.95 8.52 15.84
CA ILE A 11 -15.59 7.16 16.28
C ILE A 11 -14.09 7.05 16.56
N ASP A 12 -13.26 7.69 15.72
CA ASP A 12 -11.78 7.70 15.84
C ASP A 12 -11.19 6.32 16.17
N ALA A 13 -11.61 5.31 15.40
CA ALA A 13 -11.14 3.95 15.62
C ALA A 13 -9.62 3.84 15.41
N GLU A 14 -8.90 3.17 16.30
CA GLU A 14 -7.43 3.05 16.30
C GLU A 14 -6.86 2.58 14.96
N SER A 15 -7.57 1.69 14.26
CA SER A 15 -7.20 1.21 12.93
C SER A 15 -8.09 1.77 11.83
N GLY A 16 -8.83 2.85 12.12
CA GLY A 16 -9.77 3.48 11.19
C GLY A 16 -9.11 4.52 10.29
N PRO A 17 -9.84 4.99 9.27
CA PRO A 17 -9.33 5.90 8.24
C PRO A 17 -9.39 7.37 8.65
N VAL A 18 -9.54 7.70 9.94
CA VAL A 18 -9.70 9.08 10.43
C VAL A 18 -8.57 10.00 10.01
N GLY A 19 -7.36 9.46 9.83
CA GLY A 19 -6.20 10.23 9.36
C GLY A 19 -6.41 10.91 8.00
N LEU A 20 -7.16 10.30 7.09
CA LEU A 20 -7.52 10.89 5.79
C LEU A 20 -8.42 12.13 5.93
N LEU A 21 -9.21 12.20 7.00
CA LEU A 21 -10.18 13.26 7.28
C LEU A 21 -9.66 14.28 8.30
N ALA A 22 -8.45 14.12 8.81
CA ALA A 22 -7.87 14.91 9.90
C ALA A 22 -7.74 16.42 9.59
N ASN A 23 -7.70 16.80 8.31
CA ASN A 23 -7.66 18.19 7.88
C ASN A 23 -9.03 18.88 7.90
N ILE A 24 -10.12 18.16 8.16
CA ILE A 24 -11.46 18.78 8.32
C ILE A 24 -11.48 19.52 9.66
N ASP A 25 -11.86 20.80 9.62
CA ASP A 25 -12.13 21.62 10.80
C ASP A 25 -13.61 21.50 11.18
N MET A 26 -14.50 21.72 10.21
CA MET A 26 -15.94 21.70 10.41
C MET A 26 -16.67 21.22 9.15
N ILE A 27 -17.79 20.52 9.34
CA ILE A 27 -18.71 20.13 8.28
C ILE A 27 -20.02 20.90 8.45
N GLU A 28 -20.35 21.77 7.51
CA GLU A 28 -21.57 22.56 7.47
C GLU A 28 -22.55 22.02 6.44
N THR A 29 -23.85 22.22 6.67
CA THR A 29 -24.91 21.96 5.68
C THR A 29 -25.64 23.24 5.36
N LYS A 30 -25.91 23.48 4.07
CA LYS A 30 -26.69 24.61 3.60
C LYS A 30 -27.83 24.10 2.72
N GLY A 31 -29.06 24.32 3.19
CA GLY A 31 -30.22 23.70 2.56
C GLY A 31 -30.21 22.17 2.72
N GLU A 32 -30.86 21.47 1.78
CA GLU A 32 -31.01 20.01 1.79
C GLU A 32 -29.95 19.26 0.97
N ASP A 33 -29.25 19.94 0.08
CA ASP A 33 -28.43 19.39 -0.99
C ASP A 33 -26.95 19.82 -0.96
N GLN A 34 -26.57 20.75 -0.08
CA GLN A 34 -25.21 21.24 0.00
C GLN A 34 -24.50 20.84 1.30
N VAL A 35 -23.27 20.36 1.16
CA VAL A 35 -22.33 20.09 2.27
C VAL A 35 -21.07 20.92 2.02
N ILE A 36 -20.66 21.69 3.02
CA ILE A 36 -19.47 22.52 2.97
C ILE A 36 -18.45 21.94 3.97
N PHE A 37 -17.26 21.62 3.47
CA PHE A 37 -16.12 21.20 4.28
C PHE A 37 -15.20 22.40 4.51
N HIS A 38 -15.07 22.82 5.76
CA HIS A 38 -14.06 23.78 6.17
C HIS A 38 -12.79 23.01 6.54
N LEU A 39 -11.68 23.34 5.89
CA LEU A 39 -10.40 22.68 6.12
C LEU A 39 -9.50 23.56 7.00
N LYS A 40 -8.73 22.92 7.89
CA LYS A 40 -7.72 23.60 8.75
C LYS A 40 -6.65 24.29 7.91
N THR A 41 -6.27 23.67 6.79
CA THR A 41 -5.29 24.19 5.83
C THR A 41 -5.72 23.86 4.40
N PRO A 42 -5.33 24.67 3.39
CA PRO A 42 -5.58 24.33 1.98
C PRO A 42 -5.00 22.96 1.63
N ASP A 43 -5.80 22.13 0.94
CA ASP A 43 -5.45 20.76 0.60
C ASP A 43 -6.06 20.35 -0.75
N ALA A 44 -5.27 20.43 -1.81
CA ALA A 44 -5.69 20.04 -3.15
C ALA A 44 -5.93 18.51 -3.29
N THR A 45 -5.47 17.70 -2.31
CA THR A 45 -5.72 16.26 -2.29
C THR A 45 -7.05 15.88 -1.62
N PHE A 46 -7.73 16.84 -1.00
CA PHE A 46 -8.96 16.60 -0.26
C PHE A 46 -10.08 15.94 -1.09
N PRO A 47 -10.31 16.30 -2.38
CA PRO A 47 -11.27 15.57 -3.22
C PRO A 47 -10.95 14.08 -3.38
N TYR A 48 -9.67 13.72 -3.50
CA TYR A 48 -9.25 12.30 -3.57
C TYR A 48 -9.53 11.56 -2.26
N LYS A 49 -9.31 12.22 -1.12
CA LYS A 49 -9.63 11.66 0.21
C LYS A 49 -11.12 11.41 0.38
N LEU A 50 -11.96 12.31 -0.15
CA LEU A 50 -13.43 12.12 -0.17
C LEU A 50 -13.88 11.02 -1.14
N ALA A 51 -13.08 10.65 -2.13
CA ALA A 51 -13.35 9.56 -3.05
C ALA A 51 -12.98 8.17 -2.46
N THR A 52 -12.28 8.13 -1.32
CA THR A 52 -11.94 6.87 -0.64
C THR A 52 -13.14 6.33 0.16
N PRO A 53 -13.12 5.03 0.54
CA PRO A 53 -14.11 4.44 1.45
C PRO A 53 -14.25 5.16 2.79
N ALA A 54 -13.25 5.95 3.22
CA ALA A 54 -13.31 6.77 4.44
C ALA A 54 -14.49 7.76 4.44
N ALA A 55 -14.91 8.25 3.27
CA ALA A 55 -16.04 9.16 3.12
C ALA A 55 -17.30 8.48 2.57
N GLY A 56 -17.35 7.15 2.58
CA GLY A 56 -18.49 6.36 2.12
C GLY A 56 -19.81 6.81 2.79
N ILE A 57 -20.86 7.02 1.99
CA ILE A 57 -22.15 7.53 2.47
C ILE A 57 -23.01 6.37 2.94
N VAL A 58 -23.44 6.45 4.20
CA VAL A 58 -24.25 5.42 4.86
C VAL A 58 -25.57 6.01 5.40
N PRO A 59 -26.67 5.21 5.49
CA PRO A 59 -27.95 5.67 6.00
C PRO A 59 -27.90 5.92 7.52
N LYS A 60 -28.22 7.16 7.92
CA LYS A 60 -28.14 7.63 9.31
C LYS A 60 -28.92 6.75 10.29
N ALA A 61 -30.09 6.22 9.88
CA ALA A 61 -30.93 5.42 10.74
C ALA A 61 -30.31 4.07 11.16
N GLN A 62 -29.37 3.54 10.34
CA GLN A 62 -28.77 2.22 10.53
C GLN A 62 -27.33 2.28 11.06
N TYR A 63 -26.72 3.46 11.01
CA TYR A 63 -25.33 3.66 11.42
C TYR A 63 -25.22 4.66 12.57
N PRO A 64 -24.98 4.20 13.81
CA PRO A 64 -24.85 5.07 14.98
C PRO A 64 -23.71 6.11 14.80
N ALA A 65 -23.92 7.32 15.30
CA ALA A 65 -22.98 8.43 15.14
C ALA A 65 -21.61 8.17 15.83
N LYS A 66 -21.59 7.43 16.95
CA LYS A 66 -20.41 7.26 17.82
C LYS A 66 -20.02 5.80 18.07
N ALA A 67 -20.48 4.89 17.23
CA ALA A 67 -20.13 3.48 17.36
C ALA A 67 -20.00 2.82 15.99
N ALA A 68 -19.02 1.92 15.84
CA ALA A 68 -18.93 1.07 14.66
C ALA A 68 -20.13 0.12 14.62
N ARG A 69 -20.67 -0.11 13.42
CA ARG A 69 -21.70 -1.12 13.21
C ARG A 69 -21.07 -2.51 13.35
N LYS A 70 -21.75 -3.42 14.04
CA LYS A 70 -21.33 -4.80 14.20
C LYS A 70 -21.82 -5.67 13.04
N GLY A 71 -21.10 -6.75 12.76
CA GLY A 71 -21.44 -7.71 11.72
C GLY A 71 -20.94 -7.32 10.33
N PHE A 72 -21.31 -8.12 9.34
CA PHE A 72 -20.78 -8.03 7.97
C PHE A 72 -21.75 -7.37 6.97
N GLN A 73 -22.91 -6.89 7.44
CA GLN A 73 -23.89 -6.23 6.57
C GLN A 73 -23.45 -4.79 6.27
N VAL A 74 -23.55 -4.40 5.01
CA VAL A 74 -23.28 -3.06 4.53
C VAL A 74 -24.53 -2.53 3.81
N ASP A 75 -24.90 -1.28 4.10
CA ASP A 75 -25.96 -0.56 3.40
C ASP A 75 -25.38 0.70 2.77
N GLY A 76 -25.64 0.89 1.50
CA GLY A 76 -25.15 2.02 0.73
C GLY A 76 -25.98 2.22 -0.54
N SER A 77 -25.62 3.21 -1.33
CA SER A 77 -26.25 3.54 -2.63
C SER A 77 -25.49 2.98 -3.83
N GLY A 78 -24.59 2.02 -3.62
CA GLY A 78 -23.72 1.46 -4.63
C GLY A 78 -24.42 0.58 -5.67
N PRO A 79 -23.68 0.15 -6.72
CA PRO A 79 -24.22 -0.62 -7.85
C PRO A 79 -24.64 -2.05 -7.48
N TYR A 80 -24.21 -2.55 -6.30
CA TYR A 80 -24.55 -3.89 -5.83
C TYR A 80 -25.13 -3.87 -4.42
N THR A 81 -25.99 -4.85 -4.13
CA THR A 81 -26.27 -5.33 -2.79
C THR A 81 -25.30 -6.44 -2.42
N MET A 82 -24.92 -6.55 -1.17
CA MET A 82 -23.91 -7.51 -0.70
C MET A 82 -24.54 -8.50 0.29
N LYS A 83 -24.31 -9.79 0.07
CA LYS A 83 -24.76 -10.88 0.94
C LYS A 83 -23.56 -11.74 1.35
N PRO A 84 -23.00 -11.55 2.55
CA PRO A 84 -21.92 -12.38 3.05
C PRO A 84 -22.45 -13.74 3.54
N GLU A 85 -21.72 -14.81 3.23
CA GLU A 85 -21.85 -16.13 3.82
C GLU A 85 -20.77 -16.28 4.90
N VAL A 86 -21.18 -16.68 6.10
CA VAL A 86 -20.30 -16.73 7.27
C VAL A 86 -20.28 -18.14 7.84
N GLU A 87 -19.09 -18.73 7.94
CA GLU A 87 -18.82 -20.01 8.59
C GLU A 87 -17.82 -19.78 9.74
N ASP A 88 -18.11 -20.32 10.92
CA ASP A 88 -17.26 -20.20 12.12
C ASP A 88 -16.83 -18.75 12.43
N GLY A 89 -17.72 -17.78 12.19
CA GLY A 89 -17.47 -16.36 12.44
C GLY A 89 -16.57 -15.68 11.39
N ARG A 90 -16.25 -16.35 10.29
CA ARG A 90 -15.46 -15.82 9.17
C ARG A 90 -16.29 -15.77 7.90
N VAL A 91 -16.14 -14.71 7.14
CA VAL A 91 -16.73 -14.63 5.79
C VAL A 91 -15.98 -15.59 4.88
N VAL A 92 -16.69 -16.51 4.23
CA VAL A 92 -16.14 -17.48 3.27
C VAL A 92 -16.53 -17.18 1.84
N ARG A 93 -17.67 -16.51 1.64
CA ARG A 93 -18.15 -16.04 0.33
C ARG A 93 -18.90 -14.74 0.47
N ILE A 94 -18.90 -13.92 -0.56
CA ILE A 94 -19.74 -12.73 -0.69
C ILE A 94 -20.45 -12.77 -2.05
N ALA A 95 -21.78 -12.75 -2.05
CA ALA A 95 -22.55 -12.55 -3.26
C ALA A 95 -22.84 -11.05 -3.44
N PHE A 96 -22.45 -10.51 -4.59
CA PHE A 96 -22.80 -9.17 -5.05
C PHE A 96 -23.87 -9.29 -6.11
N GLU A 97 -25.07 -8.79 -5.83
CA GLU A 97 -26.19 -8.77 -6.75
C GLU A 97 -26.47 -7.34 -7.22
N LYS A 98 -26.72 -7.15 -8.50
CA LYS A 98 -27.02 -5.83 -9.08
C LYS A 98 -28.12 -5.14 -8.29
N ASN A 99 -27.87 -3.93 -7.85
CA ASN A 99 -28.82 -3.14 -7.08
C ASN A 99 -29.85 -2.48 -8.02
N PRO A 100 -31.12 -2.91 -8.01
CA PRO A 100 -32.14 -2.35 -8.89
C PRO A 100 -32.48 -0.88 -8.59
N SER A 101 -32.10 -0.40 -7.39
CA SER A 101 -32.32 0.98 -6.95
C SER A 101 -31.12 1.88 -7.22
N TYR A 102 -30.04 1.36 -7.83
CA TYR A 102 -28.86 2.16 -8.16
C TYR A 102 -29.20 3.24 -9.20
N LYS A 103 -28.80 4.48 -8.90
CA LYS A 103 -29.05 5.67 -9.75
C LYS A 103 -27.76 6.40 -10.15
N GLY A 104 -26.60 5.79 -9.88
CA GLY A 104 -25.31 6.37 -10.28
C GLY A 104 -25.01 6.12 -11.76
N GLU A 105 -23.88 6.65 -12.21
CA GLU A 105 -23.48 6.65 -13.63
C GLU A 105 -22.74 5.39 -14.06
N LEU A 106 -22.31 4.52 -13.14
CA LEU A 106 -21.57 3.30 -13.48
C LEU A 106 -22.45 2.34 -14.29
N LYS A 107 -21.92 1.90 -15.41
CA LYS A 107 -22.55 0.86 -16.22
C LYS A 107 -22.19 -0.51 -15.64
N VAL A 108 -23.15 -1.16 -15.01
CA VAL A 108 -22.97 -2.50 -14.43
C VAL A 108 -23.16 -3.55 -15.51
N LEU A 109 -22.08 -4.28 -15.86
CA LEU A 109 -22.05 -5.20 -17.01
C LEU A 109 -22.45 -6.64 -16.65
N ASN A 110 -22.73 -6.93 -15.38
CA ASN A 110 -23.19 -8.24 -14.89
C ASN A 110 -24.32 -8.09 -13.90
N ASP A 111 -25.08 -9.16 -13.68
CA ASP A 111 -26.20 -9.17 -12.73
C ASP A 111 -25.78 -9.70 -11.33
N LYS A 112 -24.74 -10.54 -11.31
CA LYS A 112 -24.23 -11.17 -10.07
C LYS A 112 -22.75 -11.47 -10.19
N VAL A 113 -22.01 -11.23 -9.08
CA VAL A 113 -20.63 -11.70 -8.90
C VAL A 113 -20.58 -12.43 -7.55
N GLU A 114 -20.01 -13.63 -7.54
CA GLU A 114 -19.69 -14.36 -6.31
C GLU A 114 -18.19 -14.28 -6.07
N MET A 115 -17.81 -13.84 -4.87
CA MET A 115 -16.43 -13.75 -4.42
C MET A 115 -16.18 -14.81 -3.35
N ASP A 116 -15.41 -15.82 -3.66
CA ASP A 116 -14.94 -16.82 -2.70
C ASP A 116 -13.65 -16.33 -2.04
N LEU A 117 -13.53 -16.52 -0.73
CA LEU A 117 -12.36 -16.19 0.05
C LEU A 117 -11.55 -17.45 0.35
N PHE A 118 -10.26 -17.42 0.03
CA PHE A 118 -9.35 -18.55 0.16
C PHE A 118 -8.33 -18.30 1.26
N PRO A 119 -7.88 -19.34 1.98
CA PRO A 119 -6.87 -19.22 3.04
C PRO A 119 -5.48 -18.86 2.49
N ASP A 120 -5.18 -19.27 1.27
CA ASP A 120 -3.88 -19.07 0.63
C ASP A 120 -3.97 -19.05 -0.91
N THR A 121 -2.88 -18.66 -1.55
CA THR A 121 -2.78 -18.56 -3.02
C THR A 121 -2.82 -19.91 -3.72
N GLY A 122 -2.37 -20.98 -3.06
CA GLY A 122 -2.41 -22.33 -3.60
C GLY A 122 -3.84 -22.87 -3.70
N ALA A 123 -4.65 -22.68 -2.65
CA ALA A 123 -6.07 -23.02 -2.64
C ALA A 123 -6.84 -22.28 -3.72
N MET A 124 -6.56 -20.98 -3.92
CA MET A 124 -7.16 -20.16 -4.95
C MET A 124 -6.76 -20.61 -6.36
N GLY A 125 -5.48 -20.91 -6.60
CA GLY A 125 -4.98 -21.45 -7.88
C GLY A 125 -5.62 -22.80 -8.23
N LYS A 126 -5.73 -23.69 -7.24
CA LYS A 126 -6.43 -24.98 -7.40
C LYS A 126 -7.91 -24.79 -7.78
N ALA A 127 -8.60 -23.84 -7.16
CA ALA A 127 -9.99 -23.56 -7.49
C ALA A 127 -10.16 -23.03 -8.94
N LEU A 128 -9.20 -22.25 -9.44
CA LEU A 128 -9.15 -21.82 -10.85
C LEU A 128 -8.95 -23.03 -11.78
N ASP A 129 -8.01 -23.91 -11.47
CA ASP A 129 -7.72 -25.13 -12.25
C ASP A 129 -8.91 -26.10 -12.28
N GLU A 130 -9.59 -26.27 -11.16
CA GLU A 130 -10.80 -27.10 -11.02
C GLU A 130 -12.06 -26.45 -11.61
N LYS A 131 -11.96 -25.25 -12.23
CA LYS A 131 -13.08 -24.49 -12.81
C LYS A 131 -14.15 -24.07 -11.80
N LYS A 132 -13.80 -23.99 -10.50
CA LYS A 132 -14.70 -23.55 -9.44
C LYS A 132 -14.85 -22.04 -9.41
N ILE A 133 -13.80 -21.31 -9.84
CA ILE A 133 -13.80 -19.85 -10.01
C ILE A 133 -13.43 -19.50 -11.44
N HIS A 134 -13.88 -18.34 -11.91
CA HIS A 134 -13.61 -17.85 -13.25
C HIS A 134 -12.43 -16.87 -13.28
N LEU A 135 -12.12 -16.25 -12.14
CA LEU A 135 -11.12 -15.22 -12.03
C LEU A 135 -10.40 -15.35 -10.68
N MET A 136 -9.09 -15.27 -10.72
CA MET A 136 -8.21 -15.23 -9.56
C MET A 136 -7.52 -13.88 -9.54
N THR A 137 -7.66 -13.11 -8.46
CA THR A 137 -7.06 -11.79 -8.31
C THR A 137 -6.50 -11.60 -6.90
N ARG A 138 -5.60 -10.60 -6.76
CA ARG A 138 -4.83 -10.29 -5.55
C ARG A 138 -3.99 -11.49 -5.09
N ALA A 139 -2.97 -11.23 -4.33
CA ALA A 139 -2.11 -12.23 -3.68
C ALA A 139 -1.63 -13.40 -4.56
N MET A 140 -1.60 -13.28 -5.90
CA MET A 140 -0.92 -14.27 -6.76
C MET A 140 0.56 -14.30 -6.38
N SER A 141 1.10 -15.50 -6.14
CA SER A 141 2.53 -15.59 -5.81
C SER A 141 3.41 -15.32 -7.04
N PRO A 142 4.66 -14.84 -6.85
CA PRO A 142 5.60 -14.66 -7.96
C PRO A 142 5.79 -15.94 -8.78
N GLU A 143 5.81 -17.12 -8.13
CA GLU A 143 5.95 -18.42 -8.78
C GLU A 143 4.74 -18.74 -9.65
N GLN A 144 3.51 -18.49 -9.15
CA GLN A 144 2.28 -18.71 -9.91
C GLN A 144 2.21 -17.81 -11.14
N ALA A 145 2.56 -16.52 -11.00
CA ALA A 145 2.60 -15.59 -12.13
C ALA A 145 3.65 -16.02 -13.16
N HIS A 146 4.85 -16.39 -12.70
CA HIS A 146 5.91 -16.88 -13.57
C HIS A 146 5.51 -18.16 -14.30
N GLU A 147 4.95 -19.14 -13.59
CA GLU A 147 4.49 -20.41 -14.17
C GLU A 147 3.45 -20.18 -15.28
N MET A 148 2.47 -19.31 -15.03
CA MET A 148 1.45 -18.95 -16.03
C MET A 148 2.02 -18.21 -17.25
N LEU A 149 3.11 -17.45 -17.08
CA LEU A 149 3.79 -16.76 -18.19
C LEU A 149 4.63 -17.70 -19.05
N VAL A 150 5.38 -18.64 -18.44
CA VAL A 150 6.29 -19.55 -19.16
C VAL A 150 5.60 -20.83 -19.65
N SER A 151 4.51 -21.21 -19.00
CA SER A 151 3.71 -22.39 -19.33
C SER A 151 2.22 -22.04 -19.30
N PRO A 152 1.74 -21.25 -20.29
CA PRO A 152 0.33 -20.83 -20.33
C PRO A 152 -0.60 -22.04 -20.27
N LYS A 153 -1.62 -21.97 -19.41
CA LYS A 153 -2.65 -23.02 -19.29
C LYS A 153 -3.74 -22.79 -20.32
N GLU A 154 -4.16 -23.86 -21.00
CA GLU A 154 -5.28 -23.80 -21.95
C GLU A 154 -6.56 -23.29 -21.24
N GLY A 155 -7.20 -22.31 -21.84
CA GLY A 155 -8.43 -21.70 -21.31
C GLY A 155 -8.23 -20.81 -20.10
N VAL A 156 -7.01 -20.32 -19.85
CA VAL A 156 -6.69 -19.34 -18.78
C VAL A 156 -5.76 -18.25 -19.32
N ASP A 157 -6.18 -17.02 -19.23
CA ASP A 157 -5.40 -15.84 -19.56
C ASP A 157 -4.81 -15.19 -18.31
N LEU A 158 -3.57 -14.73 -18.40
CA LEU A 158 -2.93 -13.92 -17.37
C LEU A 158 -2.84 -12.46 -17.82
N THR A 159 -3.52 -11.57 -17.12
CA THR A 159 -3.52 -10.13 -17.39
C THR A 159 -2.66 -9.40 -16.36
N GLU A 160 -1.64 -8.68 -16.82
CA GLU A 160 -0.86 -7.75 -15.99
C GLU A 160 -1.60 -6.42 -15.89
N LEU A 161 -1.72 -5.89 -14.67
CA LEU A 161 -2.37 -4.62 -14.37
C LEU A 161 -1.40 -3.68 -13.64
N PRO A 162 -1.55 -2.36 -13.77
CA PRO A 162 -0.78 -1.41 -13.00
C PRO A 162 -0.94 -1.64 -11.50
N GLY A 163 0.18 -1.60 -10.75
CA GLY A 163 0.19 -1.66 -9.30
C GLY A 163 0.88 -0.43 -8.71
N LEU A 164 0.40 0.01 -7.56
CA LEU A 164 0.94 1.16 -6.83
C LEU A 164 1.43 0.78 -5.42
N ALA A 165 1.40 -0.52 -5.08
CA ALA A 165 1.96 -1.01 -3.83
C ALA A 165 3.50 -0.94 -3.86
N ILE A 166 4.08 -0.56 -2.72
CA ILE A 166 5.54 -0.54 -2.55
C ILE A 166 5.96 -1.35 -1.33
N SER A 167 7.17 -1.91 -1.36
CA SER A 167 7.87 -2.47 -0.20
C SER A 167 9.02 -1.55 0.21
N TYR A 168 9.22 -1.43 1.51
CA TYR A 168 10.28 -0.61 2.09
C TYR A 168 10.77 -1.15 3.43
N LEU A 169 12.02 -0.82 3.78
CA LEU A 169 12.52 -0.92 5.14
C LEU A 169 12.24 0.37 5.88
N GLY A 170 11.68 0.28 7.08
CA GLY A 170 11.53 1.38 8.02
C GLY A 170 12.58 1.30 9.13
N PHE A 171 12.93 2.45 9.71
CA PHE A 171 13.93 2.54 10.77
C PHE A 171 13.43 3.34 11.96
N ASN A 172 13.71 2.85 13.17
CA ASN A 172 13.62 3.67 14.35
C ASN A 172 14.83 4.62 14.38
N THR A 173 14.64 5.86 13.93
CA THR A 173 15.73 6.83 13.79
C THR A 173 16.33 7.31 15.12
N LYS A 174 15.74 6.92 16.27
CA LYS A 174 16.28 7.13 17.61
C LYS A 174 17.10 5.96 18.12
N ASP A 175 17.08 4.82 17.42
CA ASP A 175 17.88 3.67 17.78
C ASP A 175 19.37 3.97 17.62
N PRO A 176 20.23 3.69 18.62
CA PRO A 176 21.65 4.03 18.58
C PRO A 176 22.46 3.20 17.59
N VAL A 177 21.93 2.07 17.10
CA VAL A 177 22.64 1.19 16.16
C VAL A 177 22.37 1.61 14.71
N VAL A 178 21.08 1.83 14.34
CA VAL A 178 20.69 2.17 12.97
C VAL A 178 20.76 3.69 12.73
N THR A 179 21.89 4.29 13.05
CA THR A 179 22.16 5.72 12.85
C THR A 179 22.06 6.13 11.38
N LYS A 180 21.99 7.43 11.07
CA LYS A 180 21.92 7.91 9.65
C LYS A 180 23.02 7.31 8.76
N PRO A 181 24.34 7.32 9.16
CA PRO A 181 25.38 6.68 8.34
C PRO A 181 25.16 5.17 8.13
N VAL A 182 24.64 4.46 9.11
CA VAL A 182 24.32 3.03 8.98
C VAL A 182 23.22 2.81 7.95
N ARG A 183 22.14 3.58 8.01
CA ARG A 183 21.04 3.50 7.03
C ARG A 183 21.50 3.89 5.62
N GLN A 184 22.36 4.90 5.49
CA GLN A 184 22.98 5.30 4.21
C GLN A 184 23.89 4.20 3.64
N ALA A 185 24.65 3.52 4.49
CA ALA A 185 25.48 2.38 4.08
C ALA A 185 24.60 1.19 3.62
N MET A 186 23.48 0.92 4.29
CA MET A 186 22.51 -0.07 3.84
C MET A 186 21.93 0.30 2.46
N ALA A 187 21.56 1.58 2.25
CA ALA A 187 21.05 2.08 0.97
C ALA A 187 22.08 1.93 -0.17
N GLN A 188 23.39 2.02 0.14
CA GLN A 188 24.48 1.85 -0.80
C GLN A 188 24.78 0.38 -1.14
N ILE A 189 24.41 -0.58 -0.27
CA ILE A 189 24.71 -2.01 -0.45
C ILE A 189 23.54 -2.74 -1.09
N ILE A 190 22.31 -2.45 -0.68
CA ILE A 190 21.14 -3.23 -1.09
C ILE A 190 20.90 -3.08 -2.59
N ASP A 191 21.06 -4.20 -3.28
CA ASP A 191 20.77 -4.35 -4.72
C ASP A 191 19.28 -4.67 -4.90
N ARG A 192 18.50 -3.63 -5.15
CA ARG A 192 17.04 -3.71 -5.36
C ARG A 192 16.70 -4.49 -6.63
N GLY A 193 17.53 -4.34 -7.69
CA GLY A 193 17.33 -5.04 -8.94
C GLY A 193 17.48 -6.55 -8.77
N GLN A 194 18.46 -6.98 -7.97
CA GLN A 194 18.64 -8.39 -7.66
C GLN A 194 17.49 -8.95 -6.82
N ILE A 195 16.98 -8.18 -5.84
CA ILE A 195 15.85 -8.59 -5.00
C ILE A 195 14.60 -8.72 -5.87
N ALA A 196 14.23 -7.68 -6.61
CA ALA A 196 13.06 -7.69 -7.49
C ALA A 196 13.14 -8.85 -8.50
N GLY A 197 14.27 -9.01 -9.19
CA GLY A 197 14.42 -10.04 -10.23
C GLY A 197 14.47 -11.47 -9.71
N LYS A 198 15.11 -11.72 -8.55
CA LYS A 198 15.28 -13.09 -8.04
C LYS A 198 14.11 -13.56 -7.16
N VAL A 199 13.51 -12.66 -6.39
CA VAL A 199 12.45 -13.00 -5.43
C VAL A 199 11.07 -12.82 -6.07
N TYR A 200 10.89 -11.75 -6.83
CA TYR A 200 9.59 -11.35 -7.37
C TYR A 200 9.44 -11.59 -8.87
N GLY A 201 10.54 -11.78 -9.59
CA GLY A 201 10.52 -12.03 -11.03
C GLY A 201 9.82 -10.88 -11.77
N THR A 202 8.74 -11.19 -12.47
CA THR A 202 7.95 -10.20 -13.23
C THR A 202 6.94 -9.43 -12.39
N THR A 203 6.70 -9.83 -11.13
CA THR A 203 5.64 -9.26 -10.29
C THR A 203 6.05 -7.98 -9.55
N ALA A 204 7.33 -7.62 -9.57
CA ALA A 204 7.83 -6.38 -8.98
C ALA A 204 8.98 -5.78 -9.80
N GLU A 205 9.19 -4.49 -9.61
CA GLU A 205 10.28 -3.70 -10.19
C GLU A 205 11.05 -2.99 -9.07
N PRO A 206 12.37 -2.78 -9.21
CA PRO A 206 13.15 -2.05 -8.22
C PRO A 206 12.64 -0.61 -8.08
N LEU A 207 12.57 -0.11 -6.85
CA LEU A 207 12.09 1.23 -6.56
C LEU A 207 13.19 2.05 -5.86
N TYR A 208 13.51 3.22 -6.45
CA TYR A 208 14.53 4.14 -5.96
C TYR A 208 13.96 5.43 -5.37
N SER A 209 12.68 5.39 -5.00
CA SER A 209 11.94 6.48 -4.35
C SER A 209 10.80 5.92 -3.51
N LEU A 210 10.19 6.74 -2.64
CA LEU A 210 8.90 6.38 -2.02
C LEU A 210 7.74 6.48 -3.03
N ILE A 211 7.84 7.39 -3.99
CA ILE A 211 6.80 7.60 -5.01
C ILE A 211 7.03 6.59 -6.14
N PRO A 212 6.04 5.75 -6.50
CA PRO A 212 6.13 4.80 -7.62
C PRO A 212 6.41 5.49 -8.96
N SER A 213 7.04 4.78 -9.88
CA SER A 213 7.46 5.31 -11.19
C SER A 213 6.30 5.79 -12.07
N SER A 214 5.09 5.26 -11.86
CA SER A 214 3.87 5.64 -12.59
C SER A 214 3.14 6.86 -11.99
N ILE A 215 3.57 7.37 -10.84
CA ILE A 215 2.96 8.52 -10.17
C ILE A 215 3.73 9.80 -10.55
N ALA A 216 2.98 10.86 -10.89
CA ALA A 216 3.55 12.16 -11.21
C ALA A 216 4.44 12.70 -10.08
N GLY A 217 5.59 13.28 -10.43
CA GLY A 217 6.57 13.78 -9.45
C GLY A 217 7.56 12.72 -8.95
N HIS A 218 7.50 11.47 -9.48
CA HIS A 218 8.53 10.47 -9.21
C HIS A 218 9.92 10.95 -9.65
N THR A 219 10.92 10.69 -8.82
CA THR A 219 12.35 10.81 -9.17
C THR A 219 13.10 9.57 -8.65
N ASN A 220 14.24 9.25 -9.26
CA ASN A 220 15.09 8.16 -8.77
C ASN A 220 16.08 8.65 -7.69
N ALA A 221 15.59 9.36 -6.66
CA ALA A 221 16.40 10.06 -5.66
C ALA A 221 17.48 9.17 -5.02
N PHE A 222 17.16 7.92 -4.68
CA PHE A 222 18.14 6.98 -4.13
C PHE A 222 19.19 6.57 -5.17
N PHE A 223 18.81 6.32 -6.42
CA PHE A 223 19.77 5.97 -7.46
C PHE A 223 20.67 7.17 -7.81
N ASN A 224 20.09 8.36 -7.90
CA ASN A 224 20.84 9.59 -8.15
C ASN A 224 21.89 9.84 -7.05
N LYS A 225 21.57 9.51 -5.79
CA LYS A 225 22.47 9.72 -4.66
C LYS A 225 23.51 8.62 -4.48
N TYR A 226 23.12 7.37 -4.56
CA TYR A 226 23.97 6.21 -4.22
C TYR A 226 24.56 5.52 -5.45
N GLY A 227 23.86 5.58 -6.60
CA GLY A 227 24.22 4.85 -7.82
C GLY A 227 24.11 3.34 -7.64
N GLU A 228 24.97 2.61 -8.34
CA GLU A 228 25.07 1.16 -8.23
C GLU A 228 25.57 0.71 -6.85
N PRO A 229 25.12 -0.48 -6.37
CA PRO A 229 25.57 -1.07 -5.11
C PRO A 229 27.10 -1.13 -5.00
N SER A 230 27.63 -0.72 -3.85
CA SER A 230 29.09 -0.67 -3.64
C SER A 230 29.48 -0.79 -2.17
N THR A 231 30.06 -1.93 -1.81
CA THR A 231 30.64 -2.15 -0.48
C THR A 231 31.72 -1.12 -0.14
N ALA A 232 32.55 -0.75 -1.13
CA ALA A 232 33.63 0.22 -0.91
C ALA A 232 33.11 1.64 -0.59
N LYS A 233 32.01 2.07 -1.23
CA LYS A 233 31.37 3.34 -0.90
C LYS A 233 30.69 3.29 0.47
N ALA A 234 30.01 2.18 0.80
CA ALA A 234 29.39 1.97 2.09
C ALA A 234 30.41 1.97 3.24
N ALA A 235 31.55 1.31 3.06
CA ALA A 235 32.66 1.33 4.02
C ALA A 235 33.15 2.76 4.32
N LYS A 236 33.33 3.58 3.26
CA LYS A 236 33.71 5.00 3.42
C LYS A 236 32.67 5.83 4.19
N ILE A 237 31.37 5.54 4.01
CA ILE A 237 30.31 6.23 4.78
C ILE A 237 30.45 5.92 6.25
N LEU A 238 30.61 4.63 6.62
CA LEU A 238 30.74 4.19 8.02
C LEU A 238 32.04 4.68 8.65
N ASP A 239 33.16 4.56 7.96
CA ASP A 239 34.49 5.01 8.41
C ASP A 239 34.51 6.51 8.71
N LYS A 240 33.99 7.34 7.76
CA LYS A 240 33.89 8.79 7.95
C LYS A 240 33.05 9.17 9.17
N ALA A 241 32.08 8.35 9.53
CA ALA A 241 31.22 8.57 10.69
C ALA A 241 31.75 7.92 11.98
N GLY A 242 32.91 7.23 11.93
CA GLY A 242 33.48 6.54 13.08
C GLY A 242 32.61 5.34 13.57
N VAL A 243 31.86 4.72 12.67
CA VAL A 243 31.00 3.58 13.00
C VAL A 243 31.83 2.30 12.98
N GLU A 244 31.87 1.59 14.12
CA GLU A 244 32.55 0.29 14.21
C GLU A 244 31.81 -0.77 13.39
N THR A 245 32.58 -1.60 12.67
CA THR A 245 32.04 -2.70 11.85
C THR A 245 32.54 -4.06 12.37
N PRO A 246 31.77 -5.15 12.23
CA PRO A 246 30.44 -5.19 11.61
C PRO A 246 29.33 -4.64 12.50
N VAL A 247 28.44 -3.82 11.93
CA VAL A 247 27.23 -3.33 12.62
C VAL A 247 26.26 -4.50 12.82
N LYS A 248 25.75 -4.67 14.06
CA LYS A 248 24.92 -5.82 14.44
C LYS A 248 23.51 -5.38 14.78
N PHE A 249 22.50 -5.93 14.12
CA PHE A 249 21.09 -5.72 14.47
C PHE A 249 20.21 -6.85 13.92
N THR A 250 18.96 -6.88 14.36
CA THR A 250 17.91 -7.76 13.79
C THR A 250 17.01 -6.94 12.90
N LEU A 251 16.75 -7.46 11.71
CA LEU A 251 15.78 -6.94 10.76
C LEU A 251 14.49 -7.74 10.90
N HIS A 252 13.41 -7.08 11.29
CA HIS A 252 12.13 -7.70 11.54
C HIS A 252 11.21 -7.60 10.33
N TYR A 253 10.37 -8.63 10.10
CA TYR A 253 9.35 -8.64 9.04
C TYR A 253 8.11 -9.41 9.51
N THR A 254 6.98 -9.19 8.84
CA THR A 254 5.77 -9.98 9.10
C THR A 254 5.76 -11.23 8.22
N SER A 255 5.44 -12.40 8.84
CA SER A 255 5.50 -13.69 8.18
C SER A 255 4.23 -14.07 7.42
N ASP A 256 3.09 -13.39 7.69
CA ASP A 256 1.76 -13.80 7.26
C ASP A 256 0.95 -12.70 6.54
N HIS A 257 1.52 -11.50 6.31
CA HIS A 257 0.75 -10.35 5.83
C HIS A 257 0.98 -9.97 4.36
N TYR A 258 2.21 -10.00 3.87
CA TYR A 258 2.57 -9.55 2.52
C TYR A 258 2.82 -10.67 1.51
N GLY A 259 2.50 -11.91 1.88
CA GLY A 259 2.62 -13.07 1.03
C GLY A 259 3.90 -13.89 1.23
N PRO A 260 3.99 -15.07 0.57
CA PRO A 260 5.02 -16.07 0.84
C PRO A 260 6.44 -15.64 0.45
N ALA A 261 6.59 -14.72 -0.50
CA ALA A 261 7.89 -14.23 -0.96
C ALA A 261 8.61 -13.33 0.06
N THR A 262 7.90 -12.82 1.08
CA THR A 262 8.45 -11.88 2.07
C THR A 262 9.66 -12.47 2.81
N ALA A 263 9.61 -13.71 3.22
CA ALA A 263 10.73 -14.36 3.92
C ALA A 263 12.00 -14.43 3.05
N GLU A 264 11.85 -14.73 1.76
CA GLU A 264 12.97 -14.78 0.81
C GLU A 264 13.53 -13.39 0.50
N GLU A 265 12.68 -12.34 0.44
CA GLU A 265 13.13 -10.94 0.35
C GLU A 265 14.06 -10.58 1.50
N PHE A 266 13.62 -10.84 2.74
CA PHE A 266 14.40 -10.51 3.93
C PHE A 266 15.68 -11.32 4.07
N LYS A 267 15.67 -12.57 3.64
CA LYS A 267 16.85 -13.42 3.53
C LYS A 267 17.84 -12.88 2.46
N ALA A 268 17.34 -12.41 1.32
CA ALA A 268 18.17 -11.79 0.29
C ALA A 268 18.82 -10.49 0.79
N ILE A 269 18.08 -9.62 1.47
CA ILE A 269 18.60 -8.40 2.11
C ILE A 269 19.68 -8.76 3.14
N GLN A 270 19.42 -9.72 4.03
CA GLN A 270 20.39 -10.20 5.00
C GLN A 270 21.68 -10.69 4.34
N GLN A 271 21.55 -11.50 3.29
CA GLN A 271 22.72 -12.03 2.56
C GLN A 271 23.56 -10.93 1.94
N GLN A 272 22.94 -9.94 1.30
CA GLN A 272 23.66 -8.81 0.69
C GLN A 272 24.40 -7.98 1.74
N LEU A 273 23.74 -7.66 2.86
CA LEU A 273 24.36 -6.91 3.95
C LEU A 273 25.51 -7.67 4.60
N ASN A 274 25.31 -8.96 4.91
CA ASN A 274 26.33 -9.78 5.56
C ASN A 274 27.52 -10.09 4.64
N ALA A 275 27.28 -10.29 3.34
CA ALA A 275 28.33 -10.51 2.35
C ALA A 275 29.28 -9.31 2.20
N SER A 276 28.84 -8.10 2.55
CA SER A 276 29.70 -6.91 2.54
C SER A 276 30.80 -6.95 3.62
N GLY A 277 30.65 -7.77 4.66
CA GLY A 277 31.51 -7.78 5.84
C GLY A 277 31.32 -6.57 6.79
N LEU A 278 30.54 -5.56 6.37
CA LEU A 278 30.26 -4.35 7.14
C LEU A 278 29.10 -4.52 8.14
N PHE A 279 28.30 -5.58 7.93
CA PHE A 279 27.11 -5.86 8.72
C PHE A 279 27.09 -7.31 9.21
N LYS A 280 26.44 -7.53 10.36
CA LYS A 280 26.04 -8.84 10.87
C LYS A 280 24.57 -8.78 11.25
N VAL A 281 23.71 -8.96 10.26
CA VAL A 281 22.25 -8.87 10.39
C VAL A 281 21.65 -10.26 10.59
N SER A 282 20.76 -10.39 11.57
CA SER A 282 19.81 -11.50 11.67
C SER A 282 18.44 -11.05 11.16
N VAL A 283 17.62 -11.99 10.69
CA VAL A 283 16.22 -11.72 10.31
C VAL A 283 15.27 -12.46 11.23
N ARG A 284 14.12 -11.85 11.52
CA ARG A 284 13.08 -12.43 12.34
C ARG A 284 11.69 -12.13 11.78
N GLY A 285 10.94 -13.20 11.49
CA GLY A 285 9.55 -13.12 11.07
C GLY A 285 8.60 -13.27 12.24
N GLU A 286 7.56 -12.47 12.29
CA GLU A 286 6.51 -12.48 13.32
C GLU A 286 5.13 -12.34 12.66
N GLU A 287 4.10 -12.92 13.29
CA GLU A 287 2.73 -12.75 12.82
C GLU A 287 2.29 -11.28 12.93
N TRP A 288 1.50 -10.80 11.98
CA TRP A 288 1.04 -9.41 11.90
C TRP A 288 0.38 -8.90 13.18
N SER A 289 -0.37 -9.77 13.84
CA SER A 289 -1.05 -9.47 15.12
C SER A 289 -0.09 -9.07 16.25
N THR A 290 1.14 -9.59 16.24
CA THR A 290 2.24 -9.23 17.15
C THR A 290 3.12 -8.14 16.56
N TYR A 291 3.48 -8.30 15.29
CA TYR A 291 4.41 -7.44 14.58
C TYR A 291 3.98 -5.97 14.57
N ARG A 292 2.74 -5.69 14.19
CA ARG A 292 2.27 -4.31 14.02
C ARG A 292 2.22 -3.51 15.32
N PRO A 293 1.69 -4.04 16.45
CA PRO A 293 1.79 -3.38 17.76
C PRO A 293 3.24 -3.11 18.21
N GLU A 294 4.15 -4.05 18.03
CA GLU A 294 5.56 -3.91 18.42
C GLU A 294 6.27 -2.85 17.58
N GLN A 295 6.03 -2.85 16.24
CA GLN A 295 6.54 -1.81 15.37
C GLN A 295 6.04 -0.41 15.78
N LYS A 296 4.74 -0.28 16.10
CA LYS A 296 4.16 1.00 16.56
C LYS A 296 4.78 1.50 17.88
N ARG A 297 5.17 0.60 18.79
CA ARG A 297 5.87 0.97 20.03
C ARG A 297 7.32 1.39 19.80
N GLY A 298 7.88 1.11 18.61
CA GLY A 298 9.28 1.37 18.28
C GLY A 298 10.25 0.31 18.80
N ASP A 299 9.77 -0.92 19.05
CA ASP A 299 10.56 -2.03 19.58
C ASP A 299 11.59 -2.55 18.57
N TYR A 300 11.43 -2.23 17.29
CA TYR A 300 12.32 -2.66 16.21
C TYR A 300 13.25 -1.54 15.74
N ALA A 301 14.56 -1.82 15.72
CA ALA A 301 15.54 -0.90 15.14
C ALA A 301 15.34 -0.73 13.61
N ALA A 302 15.12 -1.87 12.92
CA ALA A 302 14.86 -1.93 11.49
C ALA A 302 13.77 -2.97 11.21
N TYR A 303 12.86 -2.64 10.29
CA TYR A 303 11.68 -3.46 10.00
C TYR A 303 11.22 -3.28 8.55
N GLY A 304 10.51 -4.26 8.01
CA GLY A 304 9.95 -4.22 6.67
C GLY A 304 8.45 -4.04 6.66
N MET A 305 7.96 -3.20 5.77
CA MET A 305 6.53 -3.01 5.55
C MET A 305 6.22 -2.74 4.08
N GLY A 306 4.95 -2.99 3.72
CA GLY A 306 4.37 -2.53 2.47
C GLY A 306 3.53 -1.26 2.67
N TRP A 307 3.33 -0.52 1.60
CA TRP A 307 2.36 0.56 1.51
C TRP A 307 1.43 0.32 0.33
N PHE A 308 0.14 0.35 0.59
CA PHE A 308 -0.92 0.33 -0.41
C PHE A 308 -1.58 1.70 -0.37
N PRO A 309 -1.53 2.49 -1.46
CA PRO A 309 -2.03 3.86 -1.42
C PRO A 309 -3.56 3.90 -1.35
N ASP A 310 -4.09 4.86 -0.59
CA ASP A 310 -5.53 5.11 -0.51
C ASP A 310 -6.04 5.82 -1.77
N PHE A 311 -5.17 6.57 -2.45
CA PHE A 311 -5.45 7.28 -3.70
C PHE A 311 -4.14 7.51 -4.49
N PRO A 312 -4.20 7.60 -5.84
CA PRO A 312 -3.00 7.66 -6.69
C PRO A 312 -2.43 9.09 -6.77
N ASP A 313 -1.85 9.57 -5.68
CA ASP A 313 -1.24 10.90 -5.58
C ASP A 313 0.07 10.85 -4.79
N PRO A 314 1.11 11.66 -5.16
CA PRO A 314 2.39 11.70 -4.43
C PRO A 314 2.25 12.03 -2.94
N ASP A 315 1.22 12.79 -2.51
CA ASP A 315 0.97 13.08 -1.10
C ASP A 315 0.76 11.79 -0.28
N ASN A 316 0.15 10.77 -0.90
CA ASN A 316 -0.09 9.47 -0.23
C ASN A 316 1.18 8.62 -0.08
N TYR A 317 2.30 9.05 -0.67
CA TYR A 317 3.63 8.43 -0.50
C TYR A 317 4.63 9.32 0.25
N THR A 318 4.25 10.50 0.63
CA THR A 318 5.12 11.42 1.37
C THR A 318 4.58 11.73 2.76
N ALA A 319 3.36 12.18 2.88
CA ALA A 319 2.77 12.55 4.17
C ALA A 319 2.68 11.39 5.17
N PRO A 320 2.26 10.15 4.81
CA PRO A 320 2.23 9.03 5.74
C PRO A 320 3.58 8.66 6.35
N PHE A 321 4.68 9.09 5.74
CA PHE A 321 6.05 8.80 6.16
C PHE A 321 6.74 9.98 6.84
N LEU A 322 6.44 11.21 6.42
CA LEU A 322 7.20 12.40 6.76
C LEU A 322 6.43 13.43 7.59
N ASP A 323 5.10 13.34 7.66
CA ASP A 323 4.30 14.26 8.47
C ASP A 323 4.51 13.98 9.97
N ALA A 324 4.26 14.98 10.81
CA ALA A 324 4.42 14.90 12.26
C ALA A 324 3.61 13.76 12.90
N ASN A 325 2.41 13.49 12.37
CA ASN A 325 1.52 12.40 12.76
C ASN A 325 1.51 11.32 11.69
N ASN A 326 2.71 10.82 11.30
CA ASN A 326 2.83 9.85 10.23
C ASN A 326 2.27 8.47 10.63
N PHE A 327 1.81 7.72 9.62
CA PHE A 327 1.21 6.39 9.79
C PHE A 327 2.14 5.37 10.46
N LEU A 328 3.44 5.47 10.21
CA LEU A 328 4.42 4.54 10.77
C LEU A 328 4.64 4.71 12.27
N ASN A 329 4.18 5.82 12.86
CA ASN A 329 4.58 6.27 14.18
C ASN A 329 6.11 6.41 14.31
N SER A 330 6.77 6.77 13.20
CA SER A 330 8.22 6.95 13.15
C SER A 330 8.64 8.14 13.99
N PRO A 331 9.74 8.02 14.75
CA PRO A 331 10.32 9.13 15.50
C PRO A 331 11.07 10.13 14.61
N TYR A 332 11.22 9.84 13.33
CA TYR A 332 11.86 10.75 12.36
C TYR A 332 11.11 12.08 12.26
N ARG A 333 11.86 13.17 12.19
CA ARG A 333 11.33 14.52 12.01
C ARG A 333 12.19 15.31 11.04
N SER A 334 11.55 15.96 10.08
CA SER A 334 12.16 16.95 9.20
C SER A 334 11.30 18.20 9.20
N ARG A 335 11.82 19.30 9.80
CA ARG A 335 11.10 20.57 9.81
C ARG A 335 10.79 21.07 8.41
N GLU A 336 11.70 20.86 7.46
CA GLU A 336 11.50 21.26 6.07
C GLU A 336 10.37 20.48 5.43
N ALA A 337 10.34 19.14 5.57
CA ALA A 337 9.26 18.31 5.07
C ALA A 337 7.91 18.69 5.70
N GLU A 338 7.83 18.72 7.05
CA GLU A 338 6.59 18.88 7.80
C GLU A 338 5.98 20.29 7.68
N LYS A 339 6.81 21.34 7.70
CA LYS A 339 6.36 22.73 7.83
C LYS A 339 6.44 23.54 6.54
N VAL A 340 7.16 23.05 5.53
CA VAL A 340 7.36 23.76 4.26
C VAL A 340 6.83 22.95 3.09
N LEU A 341 7.46 21.79 2.79
CA LEU A 341 7.24 21.10 1.53
C LEU A 341 5.88 20.39 1.43
N ILE A 342 5.44 19.66 2.47
CA ILE A 342 4.10 19.04 2.49
C ILE A 342 2.99 20.12 2.41
N PRO A 343 3.00 21.17 3.23
CA PRO A 343 2.04 22.26 3.06
C PRO A 343 2.10 22.95 1.70
N GLN A 344 3.30 23.13 1.11
CA GLN A 344 3.47 23.70 -0.22
C GLN A 344 2.84 22.81 -1.30
N SER A 345 3.13 21.51 -1.30
CA SER A 345 2.58 20.58 -2.28
C SER A 345 1.04 20.50 -2.21
N ARG A 346 0.46 20.56 -1.01
CA ARG A 346 -0.99 20.55 -0.80
C ARG A 346 -1.70 21.83 -1.20
N ARG A 347 -1.00 22.99 -1.20
CA ARG A 347 -1.55 24.27 -1.68
C ARG A 347 -1.43 24.45 -3.18
N ALA A 348 -0.62 23.66 -3.85
CA ALA A 348 -0.39 23.79 -5.28
C ALA A 348 -1.70 23.57 -6.06
N ALA A 349 -1.92 24.40 -7.09
CA ALA A 349 -3.14 24.35 -7.89
C ALA A 349 -3.29 23.02 -8.65
N ASP A 350 -2.16 22.43 -9.05
CA ASP A 350 -2.09 21.14 -9.73
C ASP A 350 -0.80 20.39 -9.36
N ARG A 351 -0.66 19.16 -9.83
CA ARG A 351 0.49 18.29 -9.52
C ARG A 351 1.80 18.76 -10.17
N THR A 352 1.73 19.45 -11.31
CA THR A 352 2.91 20.03 -11.97
C THR A 352 3.50 21.15 -11.12
N ALA A 353 2.65 22.02 -10.58
CA ALA A 353 3.08 23.09 -9.66
C ALA A 353 3.63 22.55 -8.32
N ALA A 354 3.31 21.31 -7.96
CA ALA A 354 3.82 20.64 -6.76
C ALA A 354 5.13 19.86 -7.01
N ALA A 355 5.58 19.68 -8.27
CA ALA A 355 6.66 18.77 -8.63
C ALA A 355 7.95 19.06 -7.85
N ASP A 356 8.39 20.32 -7.77
CA ASP A 356 9.61 20.73 -7.05
C ASP A 356 9.56 20.37 -5.55
N ALA A 357 8.37 20.45 -4.94
CA ALA A 357 8.22 20.09 -3.54
C ALA A 357 8.35 18.56 -3.35
N TYR A 358 7.78 17.79 -4.26
CA TYR A 358 7.90 16.32 -4.21
C TYR A 358 9.31 15.84 -4.53
N GLU A 359 10.04 16.48 -5.46
CA GLU A 359 11.44 16.19 -5.72
C GLU A 359 12.27 16.38 -4.44
N LYS A 360 12.15 17.54 -3.79
CA LYS A 360 12.86 17.82 -2.53
C LYS A 360 12.49 16.87 -1.39
N LEU A 361 11.22 16.46 -1.28
CA LEU A 361 10.80 15.47 -0.30
C LEU A 361 11.49 14.12 -0.54
N GLN A 362 11.61 13.67 -1.78
CA GLN A 362 12.31 12.45 -2.14
C GLN A 362 13.82 12.56 -1.86
N ASP A 363 14.43 13.72 -2.11
CA ASP A 363 15.83 13.98 -1.79
C ASP A 363 16.10 13.95 -0.28
N ILE A 364 15.21 14.52 0.54
CA ILE A 364 15.27 14.41 2.01
C ILE A 364 15.23 12.95 2.45
N VAL A 365 14.32 12.15 1.87
CA VAL A 365 14.22 10.72 2.18
C VAL A 365 15.49 9.98 1.78
N ALA A 366 16.05 10.25 0.61
CA ALA A 366 17.29 9.63 0.16
C ALA A 366 18.50 10.09 0.99
N ASP A 367 18.48 11.32 1.53
CA ASP A 367 19.55 11.84 2.39
C ASP A 367 19.51 11.27 3.80
N ASP A 368 18.37 11.31 4.46
CA ASP A 368 18.22 10.92 5.86
C ASP A 368 17.92 9.44 6.06
N VAL A 369 17.41 8.78 5.02
CA VAL A 369 17.01 7.37 4.99
C VAL A 369 16.16 6.98 6.20
N PRO A 370 15.07 7.71 6.51
CA PRO A 370 14.14 7.26 7.56
C PRO A 370 13.39 6.00 7.15
N VAL A 371 13.24 5.82 5.85
CA VAL A 371 12.74 4.61 5.16
C VAL A 371 13.58 4.36 3.91
N LEU A 372 13.69 3.11 3.50
CA LEU A 372 14.45 2.67 2.33
C LEU A 372 13.53 1.89 1.40
N PRO A 373 13.06 2.48 0.29
CA PRO A 373 12.24 1.78 -0.71
C PRO A 373 13.01 0.62 -1.33
N ILE A 374 12.35 -0.50 -1.57
CA ILE A 374 12.96 -1.70 -2.16
C ILE A 374 12.38 -1.98 -3.54
N TRP A 375 11.07 -2.15 -3.65
CA TRP A 375 10.40 -2.44 -4.91
C TRP A 375 8.99 -1.86 -4.97
N GLN A 376 8.47 -1.72 -6.19
CA GLN A 376 7.07 -1.47 -6.50
C GLN A 376 6.45 -2.69 -7.16
N GLY A 377 5.21 -3.03 -6.76
CA GLY A 377 4.51 -4.22 -7.23
C GLY A 377 3.70 -3.96 -8.50
N LYS A 378 3.54 -5.00 -9.30
CA LYS A 378 2.54 -5.11 -10.34
C LYS A 378 1.37 -5.95 -9.84
N GLN A 379 0.22 -5.84 -10.48
CA GLN A 379 -0.93 -6.66 -10.18
C GLN A 379 -1.16 -7.66 -11.33
N TYR A 380 -1.61 -8.86 -10.98
CA TYR A 380 -1.94 -9.90 -11.95
C TYR A 380 -3.33 -10.43 -11.67
N VAL A 381 -4.06 -10.68 -12.75
CA VAL A 381 -5.36 -11.34 -12.73
C VAL A 381 -5.30 -12.52 -13.69
N ALA A 382 -5.54 -13.73 -13.19
CA ALA A 382 -5.74 -14.89 -14.02
C ALA A 382 -7.25 -15.11 -14.23
N SER A 383 -7.68 -15.19 -15.47
CA SER A 383 -9.09 -15.36 -15.84
C SER A 383 -9.29 -16.50 -16.79
N ARG A 384 -10.44 -17.17 -16.71
CA ARG A 384 -10.83 -18.17 -17.69
C ARG A 384 -11.36 -17.51 -18.95
N ASP A 385 -11.24 -18.25 -20.07
CA ASP A 385 -11.82 -17.85 -21.35
C ASP A 385 -13.29 -17.41 -21.23
N GLY A 386 -13.66 -16.40 -22.00
CA GLY A 386 -15.02 -15.88 -22.04
C GLY A 386 -15.37 -14.87 -20.93
N ILE A 387 -14.40 -14.49 -20.08
CA ILE A 387 -14.55 -13.36 -19.18
C ILE A 387 -13.98 -12.11 -19.85
N ALA A 388 -14.77 -11.06 -19.96
CA ALA A 388 -14.37 -9.76 -20.50
C ALA A 388 -14.32 -8.69 -19.40
N GLY A 389 -13.57 -7.61 -19.64
CA GLY A 389 -13.39 -6.49 -18.70
C GLY A 389 -12.33 -6.73 -17.63
N VAL A 390 -11.54 -7.81 -17.76
CA VAL A 390 -10.50 -8.19 -16.79
C VAL A 390 -9.47 -7.07 -16.62
N GLU A 391 -9.10 -6.41 -17.71
CA GLU A 391 -8.12 -5.32 -17.73
C GLU A 391 -8.57 -4.06 -16.94
N ARG A 392 -9.84 -4.00 -16.55
CA ARG A 392 -10.42 -2.92 -15.74
C ARG A 392 -10.98 -3.41 -14.41
N SER A 393 -10.84 -4.71 -14.11
CA SER A 393 -11.46 -5.32 -12.92
C SER A 393 -10.81 -4.95 -11.59
N VAL A 394 -9.58 -4.45 -11.63
CA VAL A 394 -8.83 -3.99 -10.44
C VAL A 394 -8.20 -2.65 -10.75
N SER A 395 -8.40 -1.65 -9.88
CA SER A 395 -7.74 -0.35 -9.99
C SER A 395 -6.25 -0.44 -9.62
N ALA A 396 -5.47 0.58 -9.96
CA ALA A 396 -4.07 0.67 -9.57
C ALA A 396 -3.88 0.72 -8.03
N THR A 397 -4.90 1.18 -7.28
CA THR A 397 -4.96 1.17 -5.82
C THR A 397 -5.50 -0.16 -5.25
N SER A 398 -5.60 -1.19 -6.08
CA SER A 398 -6.07 -2.54 -5.72
C SER A 398 -7.56 -2.63 -5.31
N GLU A 399 -8.39 -1.72 -5.76
CA GLU A 399 -9.83 -1.77 -5.56
C GLU A 399 -10.50 -2.62 -6.65
N LEU A 400 -11.41 -3.51 -6.25
CA LEU A 400 -12.14 -4.36 -7.17
C LEU A 400 -13.27 -3.58 -7.86
N GLN A 401 -13.23 -3.52 -9.19
CA GLN A 401 -14.23 -2.88 -10.04
C GLN A 401 -15.13 -3.94 -10.67
N LEU A 402 -15.93 -4.61 -9.85
CA LEU A 402 -16.74 -5.76 -10.24
C LEU A 402 -17.71 -5.47 -11.37
N TRP A 403 -18.14 -4.21 -11.53
CA TRP A 403 -19.07 -3.77 -12.58
C TRP A 403 -18.48 -3.82 -14.00
N GLU A 404 -17.15 -3.89 -14.13
CA GLU A 404 -16.45 -4.01 -15.41
C GLU A 404 -16.47 -5.44 -15.97
N LEU A 405 -16.61 -6.44 -15.09
CA LEU A 405 -16.60 -7.84 -15.47
C LEU A 405 -17.88 -8.24 -16.16
N ASN A 406 -17.78 -9.02 -17.24
CA ASN A 406 -18.94 -9.65 -17.86
C ASN A 406 -18.56 -10.97 -18.52
N ARG A 407 -19.61 -11.74 -18.89
CA ARG A 407 -19.49 -13.00 -19.62
C ARG A 407 -20.40 -12.93 -20.84
N PRO A 408 -19.93 -12.34 -21.98
CA PRO A 408 -20.79 -11.97 -23.11
C PRO A 408 -21.54 -13.13 -23.76
N ASN A 409 -21.06 -14.36 -23.58
CA ASN A 409 -21.57 -15.56 -24.22
C ASN A 409 -22.18 -16.58 -23.22
N ALA A 410 -22.54 -16.15 -22.01
CA ALA A 410 -23.15 -17.01 -21.00
C ALA A 410 -24.67 -16.95 -21.03
#